data_1ed3b8c9551bd176fa6b84d20a522a81
#
_entry.id   1ed3b8c9551bd176fa6b84d20a522a81
#
_cell.length_a   1.000
_cell.length_b   1.000
_cell.length_c   1.000
_cell.angle_alpha   90.00
_cell.angle_beta   90.00
_cell.angle_gamma   90.00
#
_symmetry.space_group_name_H-M   'P 1'
#
loop_
_entity.id
_entity.type
_entity.pdbx_description
1 polymer ?
#
loop_
_entity_poly.entity_id
_entity_poly.type
_entity_poly.pdbx_seq_one_letter_code
_entity_poly.pdbx_strand_id
1 'polypeptide(L)'
;KGRACIMQLGRGYPKIDLTELDSDAQAAPLCNSDTGIVRLCLATGDLVADYERLSALGVAFLSPPQTDSRGLAQIAVCSDPDGALIELIQIDRAKWAALRE
;
A
#
# COMPACT_ATOMS: atom_id res chain seq x y z
N LYS A 1 -25.13 6.35 -11.45
CA LYS A 1 -24.25 5.47 -12.21
C LYS A 1 -22.82 5.68 -11.83
N GLY A 2 -22.00 4.68 -11.99
CA GLY A 2 -20.58 4.76 -11.72
C GLY A 2 -19.82 3.77 -12.59
N ARG A 3 -18.52 3.70 -12.36
CA ARG A 3 -17.63 2.74 -13.01
C ARG A 3 -16.95 1.91 -11.94
N ALA A 4 -16.67 0.67 -12.26
CA ALA A 4 -15.94 -0.22 -11.35
C ALA A 4 -14.84 -0.98 -12.10
N CYS A 5 -13.77 -1.23 -11.39
CA CYS A 5 -12.66 -2.04 -11.88
C CYS A 5 -12.21 -2.98 -10.75
N ILE A 6 -12.17 -4.27 -11.03
CA ILE A 6 -11.69 -5.24 -10.06
C ILE A 6 -10.25 -5.59 -10.41
N MET A 7 -9.34 -5.30 -9.49
CA MET A 7 -7.93 -5.62 -9.63
C MET A 7 -7.61 -6.89 -8.86
N GLN A 8 -6.83 -7.75 -9.46
CA GLN A 8 -6.41 -9.00 -8.87
C GLN A 8 -4.91 -8.98 -8.61
N LEU A 9 -4.53 -9.32 -7.38
CA LEU A 9 -3.13 -9.45 -6.98
C LEU A 9 -2.73 -10.92 -7.13
N GLY A 10 -1.98 -11.24 -8.20
CA GLY A 10 -1.62 -12.62 -8.51
C GLY A 10 -2.82 -13.42 -8.99
N ARG A 11 -2.96 -14.65 -8.49
CA ARG A 11 -4.06 -15.55 -8.86
C ARG A 11 -5.01 -15.72 -7.66
N GLY A 12 -6.28 -15.47 -7.89
CA GLY A 12 -7.31 -15.68 -6.87
C GLY A 12 -7.54 -14.46 -5.96
N TYR A 13 -7.74 -14.70 -4.69
CA TYR A 13 -8.02 -13.66 -3.69
C TYR A 13 -6.77 -13.27 -2.91
N PRO A 14 -6.73 -12.06 -2.31
CA PRO A 14 -7.78 -11.04 -2.35
C PRO A 14 -7.84 -10.27 -3.66
N LYS A 15 -8.96 -9.59 -3.87
CA LYS A 15 -9.17 -8.68 -5.00
C LYS A 15 -9.47 -7.28 -4.47
N ILE A 16 -9.14 -6.28 -5.26
CA ILE A 16 -9.44 -4.88 -4.93
C ILE A 16 -10.49 -4.39 -5.93
N ASP A 17 -11.63 -3.96 -5.42
CA ASP A 17 -12.70 -3.38 -6.21
C ASP A 17 -12.60 -1.86 -6.13
N LEU A 18 -12.23 -1.22 -7.24
CA LEU A 18 -12.19 0.22 -7.36
C LEU A 18 -13.49 0.70 -7.98
N THR A 19 -14.25 1.48 -7.23
CA THR A 19 -15.55 1.98 -7.67
C THR A 19 -15.55 3.50 -7.73
N GLU A 20 -15.90 4.05 -8.88
CA GLU A 20 -16.13 5.48 -9.08
C GLU A 20 -17.65 5.71 -9.16
N LEU A 21 -18.14 6.61 -8.32
CA LEU A 21 -19.57 6.95 -8.31
C LEU A 21 -19.79 8.31 -8.96
N ASP A 22 -20.93 8.44 -9.65
CA ASP A 22 -21.41 9.74 -10.14
C ASP A 22 -21.91 10.54 -8.95
N SER A 23 -21.02 11.33 -8.35
CA SER A 23 -21.34 12.14 -7.20
C SER A 23 -20.55 13.44 -7.25
N ASP A 24 -21.21 14.55 -6.92
CA ASP A 24 -20.55 15.84 -6.78
C ASP A 24 -19.89 15.98 -5.39
N ALA A 25 -20.15 15.05 -4.48
CA ALA A 25 -19.56 15.04 -3.16
C ALA A 25 -18.10 14.60 -3.24
N GLN A 26 -17.19 15.47 -2.82
CA GLN A 26 -15.77 15.13 -2.69
C GLN A 26 -15.42 15.06 -1.22
N ALA A 27 -15.08 13.85 -0.76
CA ALA A 27 -14.54 13.64 0.57
C ALA A 27 -13.03 13.75 0.53
N ALA A 28 -12.44 14.31 1.57
CA ALA A 28 -11.00 14.28 1.75
C ALA A 28 -10.54 12.83 2.02
N PRO A 29 -9.35 12.43 1.55
CA PRO A 29 -8.81 11.12 1.90
C PRO A 29 -8.60 10.99 3.41
N LEU A 30 -8.71 9.78 3.92
CA LEU A 30 -8.51 9.51 5.34
C LEU A 30 -7.03 9.67 5.71
N CYS A 31 -6.79 10.30 6.86
CA CYS A 31 -5.47 10.39 7.47
C CYS A 31 -5.24 9.24 8.46
N ASN A 32 -3.99 9.02 8.86
CA ASN A 32 -3.65 7.97 9.81
C ASN A 32 -4.36 8.09 11.17
N SER A 33 -4.78 9.29 11.52
CA SER A 33 -5.49 9.56 12.78
C SER A 33 -7.01 9.43 12.68
N ASP A 34 -7.53 9.16 11.49
CA ASP A 34 -8.97 9.02 11.28
C ASP A 34 -9.46 7.63 11.66
N THR A 35 -10.76 7.52 11.92
CA THR A 35 -11.42 6.24 12.17
C THR A 35 -11.77 5.59 10.84
N GLY A 36 -11.54 4.28 10.77
CA GLY A 36 -11.84 3.48 9.58
C GLY A 36 -10.59 2.79 9.04
N ILE A 37 -10.71 2.25 7.83
CA ILE A 37 -9.58 1.66 7.12
C ILE A 37 -8.86 2.81 6.41
N VAL A 38 -7.71 3.23 6.94
CA VAL A 38 -6.99 4.41 6.47
C VAL A 38 -5.93 4.09 5.43
N ARG A 39 -5.49 2.84 5.33
CA ARG A 39 -4.53 2.42 4.33
C ARG A 39 -4.61 0.92 4.03
N LEU A 40 -4.16 0.58 2.83
CA LEU A 40 -4.02 -0.79 2.37
C LEU A 40 -2.54 -1.16 2.42
N CYS A 41 -2.22 -2.34 2.94
CA CYS A 41 -0.85 -2.83 3.00
C CYS A 41 -0.66 -3.97 2.00
N LEU A 42 0.33 -3.85 1.13
CA LEU A 42 0.67 -4.85 0.12
C LEU A 42 2.08 -5.36 0.36
N ALA A 43 2.24 -6.68 0.35
CA ALA A 43 3.55 -7.30 0.49
C ALA A 43 4.31 -7.31 -0.85
N THR A 44 5.61 -7.11 -0.78
CA THR A 44 6.51 -7.19 -1.93
C THR A 44 7.73 -8.02 -1.60
N GLY A 45 8.33 -8.61 -2.64
CA GLY A 45 9.59 -9.36 -2.51
C GLY A 45 10.84 -8.49 -2.62
N ASP A 46 10.72 -7.26 -3.14
CA ASP A 46 11.84 -6.33 -3.29
C ASP A 46 11.33 -4.89 -3.22
N LEU A 47 11.27 -4.36 -2.01
CA LEU A 47 10.71 -3.03 -1.76
C LEU A 47 11.54 -1.92 -2.41
N VAL A 48 12.86 -2.01 -2.34
CA VAL A 48 13.74 -0.96 -2.90
C VAL A 48 13.55 -0.88 -4.42
N ALA A 49 13.50 -2.01 -5.11
CA ALA A 49 13.27 -2.04 -6.54
C ALA A 49 11.89 -1.50 -6.90
N ASP A 50 10.85 -1.87 -6.14
CA ASP A 50 9.50 -1.35 -6.36
C ASP A 50 9.43 0.15 -6.09
N TYR A 51 10.07 0.63 -5.03
CA TYR A 51 10.15 2.05 -4.71
C TYR A 51 10.77 2.85 -5.86
N GLU A 52 11.91 2.39 -6.38
CA GLU A 52 12.60 3.06 -7.49
C GLU A 52 11.76 3.06 -8.75
N ARG A 53 11.18 1.92 -9.10
CA ARG A 53 10.34 1.77 -10.30
C ARG A 53 9.09 2.63 -10.23
N LEU A 54 8.38 2.58 -9.11
CA LEU A 54 7.13 3.34 -8.92
C LEU A 54 7.39 4.85 -8.83
N SER A 55 8.49 5.26 -8.17
CA SER A 55 8.88 6.66 -8.12
C SER A 55 9.17 7.21 -9.51
N ALA A 56 9.85 6.42 -10.35
CA ALA A 56 10.13 6.80 -11.74
C ALA A 56 8.85 6.94 -12.57
N LEU A 57 7.79 6.21 -12.23
CA LEU A 57 6.47 6.30 -12.86
C LEU A 57 5.61 7.44 -12.32
N GLY A 58 6.10 8.21 -11.36
CA GLY A 58 5.39 9.36 -10.80
C GLY A 58 4.58 9.07 -9.54
N VAL A 59 4.72 7.89 -8.93
CA VAL A 59 4.04 7.60 -7.66
C VAL A 59 4.67 8.43 -6.54
N ALA A 60 3.82 9.10 -5.76
CA ALA A 60 4.26 9.94 -4.64
C ALA A 60 4.46 9.10 -3.38
N PHE A 61 5.70 8.97 -2.92
CA PHE A 61 6.04 8.35 -1.64
C PHE A 61 6.21 9.41 -0.55
N LEU A 62 5.74 9.10 0.66
CA LEU A 62 5.88 9.99 1.81
C LEU A 62 7.33 10.03 2.30
N SER A 63 8.07 8.94 2.13
CA SER A 63 9.49 8.82 2.49
C SER A 63 10.12 7.66 1.72
N PRO A 64 11.46 7.60 1.65
CA PRO A 64 12.14 6.40 1.18
C PRO A 64 11.84 5.19 2.07
N PRO A 65 12.11 3.95 1.61
CA PRO A 65 11.94 2.77 2.43
C PRO A 65 12.65 2.88 3.78
N GLN A 66 11.96 2.49 4.83
CA GLN A 66 12.48 2.51 6.20
C GLN A 66 12.44 1.12 6.79
N THR A 67 13.49 0.77 7.53
CA THR A 67 13.57 -0.50 8.24
C THR A 67 13.06 -0.31 9.66
N ASP A 68 12.28 -1.26 10.17
CA ASP A 68 11.82 -1.22 11.55
C ASP A 68 12.99 -1.40 12.54
N SER A 69 12.74 -1.11 13.81
CA SER A 69 13.77 -1.15 14.85
C SER A 69 14.39 -2.53 15.05
N ARG A 70 13.71 -3.60 14.67
CA ARG A 70 14.18 -4.98 14.78
C ARG A 70 14.82 -5.50 13.50
N GLY A 71 14.74 -4.76 12.39
CA GLY A 71 15.19 -5.21 11.10
C GLY A 71 14.33 -6.33 10.50
N LEU A 72 13.09 -6.49 10.97
CA LEU A 72 12.17 -7.53 10.52
C LEU A 72 11.47 -7.20 9.23
N ALA A 73 11.27 -5.92 8.98
CA ALA A 73 10.55 -5.45 7.80
C ALA A 73 11.08 -4.11 7.32
N GLN A 74 10.94 -3.88 6.03
CA GLN A 74 11.09 -2.58 5.41
C GLN A 74 9.71 -2.12 4.94
N ILE A 75 9.42 -0.84 5.09
CA ILE A 75 8.13 -0.25 4.80
C ILE A 75 8.33 1.03 4.01
N ALA A 76 7.47 1.25 3.01
CA ALA A 76 7.33 2.53 2.33
C ALA A 76 5.85 2.81 2.13
N VAL A 77 5.43 4.06 2.31
CA VAL A 77 4.04 4.47 2.14
C VAL A 77 3.97 5.44 0.97
N CYS A 78 3.06 5.16 0.06
CA CYS A 78 2.74 6.04 -1.05
C CYS A 78 1.25 6.39 -1.03
N SER A 79 0.85 7.29 -1.91
CA SER A 79 -0.56 7.64 -2.08
C SER A 79 -1.02 7.31 -3.48
N ASP A 80 -2.29 6.95 -3.60
CA ASP A 80 -2.94 6.82 -4.90
C ASP A 80 -3.30 8.21 -5.45
N PRO A 81 -3.85 8.31 -6.69
CA PRO A 81 -4.21 9.62 -7.26
C PRO A 81 -5.25 10.40 -6.45
N ASP A 82 -6.06 9.74 -5.63
CA ASP A 82 -7.07 10.37 -4.78
C ASP A 82 -6.54 10.69 -3.38
N GLY A 83 -5.29 10.34 -3.09
CA GLY A 83 -4.67 10.59 -1.80
C GLY A 83 -4.83 9.47 -0.78
N ALA A 84 -5.43 8.33 -1.16
CA ALA A 84 -5.52 7.19 -0.26
C ALA A 84 -4.13 6.59 -0.02
N LEU A 85 -3.86 6.18 1.21
CA LEU A 85 -2.55 5.68 1.60
C LEU A 85 -2.39 4.20 1.24
N ILE A 86 -1.24 3.87 0.66
CA ILE A 86 -0.86 2.50 0.33
C ILE A 86 0.51 2.24 0.95
N GLU A 87 0.56 1.23 1.81
CA GLU A 87 1.79 0.78 2.44
C GLU A 87 2.35 -0.42 1.67
N LEU A 88 3.62 -0.36 1.31
CA LEU A 88 4.34 -1.51 0.75
C LEU A 88 5.25 -2.05 1.83
N ILE A 89 5.23 -3.37 2.03
CA ILE A 89 6.03 -4.02 3.07
C ILE A 89 6.82 -5.20 2.50
N GLN A 90 8.08 -5.25 2.88
CA GLN A 90 8.93 -6.41 2.65
C GLN A 90 9.35 -6.99 3.99
N ILE A 91 8.97 -8.24 4.25
CA ILE A 91 9.25 -8.92 5.51
C ILE A 91 10.46 -9.83 5.33
N ASP A 92 11.41 -9.77 6.27
CA ASP A 92 12.49 -10.75 6.36
C ASP A 92 11.92 -12.03 6.97
N ARG A 93 11.57 -12.97 6.10
CA ARG A 93 10.88 -14.20 6.52
C ARG A 93 11.71 -15.06 7.44
N ALA A 94 13.03 -15.08 7.25
CA ALA A 94 13.92 -15.88 8.09
C ALA A 94 13.95 -15.34 9.52
N LYS A 95 14.12 -14.03 9.66
CA LYS A 95 14.09 -13.39 10.99
C LYS A 95 12.72 -13.50 11.64
N TRP A 96 11.66 -13.34 10.85
CA TRP A 96 10.29 -13.48 11.36
C TRP A 96 10.01 -14.88 11.87
N ALA A 97 10.43 -15.91 11.12
CA ALA A 97 10.26 -17.30 11.54
C ALA A 97 11.04 -17.61 12.82
N ALA A 98 12.24 -17.04 13.00
CA ALA A 98 13.06 -17.25 14.19
C ALA A 98 12.38 -16.74 15.48
N LEU A 99 11.49 -15.76 15.39
CA LEU A 99 10.75 -15.24 16.55
C LEU A 99 9.68 -16.20 17.06
N ARG A 100 9.31 -17.20 16.28
CA ARG A 100 8.26 -18.16 16.66
C ARG A 100 8.78 -19.39 17.38
N GLU A 101 10.09 -19.54 17.46
CA GLU A 101 10.74 -20.68 18.11
C GLU A 101 10.94 -20.47 19.61
#